data_3fe97dab45d7879f5bd84f13953a1761
#
_entry.id   3fe97dab45d7879f5bd84f13953a1761
#
_cell.length_a   1.000
_cell.length_b   1.000
_cell.length_c   1.000
_cell.angle_alpha   90.00
_cell.angle_beta   90.00
_cell.angle_gamma   90.00
#
_symmetry.space_group_name_H-M   'P 1'
#
loop_
_entity.id
_entity.type
_entity.pdbx_description
1 polymer ?
#
loop_
_entity_poly.entity_id
_entity_poly.type
_entity_poly.pdbx_seq_one_letter_code
_entity_poly.pdbx_strand_id
1 'polypeptide(L)'
;MQPPRRRIRRPLAIGAATALAIAALATASTFPGPTKASAGPTSSPSGHTSLGPCRIAPTLGVQMSEGIPTPPGYTRSTGSIRALNLMVDFPDAPGEGTAMGRFDEFFPQTTEWFRTSSYGRLSYLPEAPLRDWLRMPMPFAAYGIERGSPYEPGYRRLVQDLVKAADPKVDFSAYDLVNVLVTPNAGPSALDTVLSVTFSGNDDAPYADGVPLANTSFVYSRQDDGSGSYAETGYRVLPHENGHVFGLPDLYTMDGGGTVGHWDIMSEDWGANNDLLGWHKWKLGWIDDEQVSCAAESGVSEHTLTPLAEKGGPKLAVVPLSDRAGYAVEVRTRDGNDEAVCEPGVLIYRLESDVDTGHGPITVSDSDVDSGGCTRRPNIHAELSDAAYQPGETFTDRENGIRIAVLDGDGSGRYRVRVTRI
;
A
#
# COMPACT_ATOMS: atom_id res chain seq x y z
N MET A 1 10.54 -11.69 -56.06
CA MET A 1 10.62 -10.23 -55.78
C MET A 1 9.48 -9.87 -54.83
N GLN A 2 9.78 -9.73 -53.56
CA GLN A 2 8.83 -9.23 -52.56
C GLN A 2 9.09 -7.74 -52.29
N PRO A 3 8.09 -6.88 -52.13
CA PRO A 3 8.32 -5.46 -51.86
C PRO A 3 8.66 -5.21 -50.37
N PRO A 4 9.38 -4.15 -50.04
CA PRO A 4 9.88 -3.87 -48.69
C PRO A 4 8.77 -3.42 -47.72
N ARG A 5 8.79 -3.96 -46.51
CA ARG A 5 7.90 -3.57 -45.40
C ARG A 5 8.29 -2.17 -44.89
N ARG A 6 7.37 -1.23 -45.00
CA ARG A 6 7.46 0.10 -44.38
C ARG A 6 7.34 -0.04 -42.87
N ARG A 7 8.35 0.41 -42.11
CA ARG A 7 8.28 0.64 -40.67
C ARG A 7 7.45 1.91 -40.41
N ILE A 8 6.33 1.73 -39.73
CA ILE A 8 5.55 2.85 -39.20
C ILE A 8 6.17 3.23 -37.87
N ARG A 9 6.75 4.44 -37.82
CA ARG A 9 7.20 5.07 -36.56
C ARG A 9 5.95 5.62 -35.86
N ARG A 10 5.70 5.18 -34.64
CA ARG A 10 4.70 5.78 -33.75
C ARG A 10 5.31 7.07 -33.17
N PRO A 11 4.56 8.18 -33.10
CA PRO A 11 5.01 9.37 -32.39
C PRO A 11 4.83 9.17 -30.88
N LEU A 12 5.88 9.46 -30.10
CA LEU A 12 5.77 9.67 -28.65
C LEU A 12 4.96 10.94 -28.41
N ALA A 13 3.86 10.84 -27.71
CA ALA A 13 3.16 11.99 -27.16
C ALA A 13 3.78 12.29 -25.78
N ILE A 14 4.53 13.39 -25.70
CA ILE A 14 5.00 13.96 -24.44
C ILE A 14 3.85 14.80 -23.90
N GLY A 15 3.18 14.33 -22.86
CA GLY A 15 2.22 15.10 -22.08
C GLY A 15 2.93 15.85 -20.96
N ALA A 16 3.06 17.17 -21.10
CA ALA A 16 3.54 18.03 -20.04
C ALA A 16 2.43 18.22 -18.99
N ALA A 17 2.64 17.73 -17.78
CA ALA A 17 1.79 18.04 -16.63
C ALA A 17 2.24 19.38 -16.03
N THR A 18 1.37 20.37 -16.10
CA THR A 18 1.57 21.67 -15.46
C THR A 18 1.07 21.59 -14.02
N ALA A 19 1.97 21.66 -13.07
CA ALA A 19 1.63 21.77 -11.65
C ALA A 19 1.13 23.18 -11.35
N LEU A 20 -0.11 23.32 -10.90
CA LEU A 20 -0.63 24.56 -10.31
C LEU A 20 -0.41 24.49 -8.79
N ALA A 21 0.44 25.37 -8.29
CA ALA A 21 0.61 25.61 -6.87
C ALA A 21 -0.54 26.50 -6.35
N ILE A 22 -1.35 26.00 -5.43
CA ILE A 22 -2.33 26.80 -4.68
C ILE A 22 -1.71 27.09 -3.32
N ALA A 23 -1.45 28.37 -3.05
CA ALA A 23 -1.01 28.86 -1.76
C ALA A 23 -2.22 29.03 -0.83
N ALA A 24 -2.27 28.28 0.26
CA ALA A 24 -3.23 28.48 1.34
C ALA A 24 -2.62 29.40 2.41
N LEU A 25 -3.31 30.52 2.71
CA LEU A 25 -2.98 31.38 3.83
C LEU A 25 -3.47 30.73 5.14
N ALA A 26 -2.55 30.44 6.04
CA ALA A 26 -2.85 30.01 7.39
C ALA A 26 -3.07 31.22 8.32
N THR A 27 -4.22 31.33 8.94
CA THR A 27 -4.48 32.25 10.06
C THR A 27 -4.19 31.53 11.38
N ALA A 28 -3.25 32.04 12.14
CA ALA A 28 -2.86 31.52 13.44
C ALA A 28 -3.89 31.90 14.51
N SER A 29 -4.48 30.89 15.16
CA SER A 29 -5.25 31.03 16.40
C SER A 29 -4.41 30.57 17.59
N THR A 30 -4.20 31.47 18.55
CA THR A 30 -3.44 31.21 19.78
C THR A 30 -4.34 30.57 20.84
N PHE A 31 -3.99 29.38 21.35
CA PHE A 31 -4.56 28.77 22.55
C PHE A 31 -3.58 28.78 23.71
N PRO A 32 -4.03 28.96 24.97
CA PRO A 32 -3.16 28.97 26.13
C PRO A 32 -2.74 27.56 26.54
N GLY A 33 -1.45 27.39 26.87
CA GLY A 33 -0.84 26.14 27.25
C GLY A 33 -1.19 25.64 28.65
N PRO A 34 -1.11 24.32 28.91
CA PRO A 34 -1.30 23.73 30.23
C PRO A 34 -0.01 23.79 31.09
N THR A 35 -0.22 23.96 32.38
CA THR A 35 0.73 24.04 33.47
C THR A 35 1.53 22.75 33.67
N LYS A 36 2.84 22.89 33.94
CA LYS A 36 3.80 21.82 34.27
C LYS A 36 3.48 21.15 35.63
N ALA A 37 3.35 19.83 35.60
CA ALA A 37 3.46 19.00 36.79
C ALA A 37 4.88 18.39 36.81
N SER A 38 5.60 18.59 37.94
CA SER A 38 6.91 18.04 38.21
C SER A 38 6.78 16.60 38.68
N ALA A 39 7.38 15.65 37.97
CA ALA A 39 7.54 14.27 38.42
C ALA A 39 9.05 13.99 38.70
N GLY A 40 9.31 13.44 39.88
CA GLY A 40 10.65 13.07 40.33
C GLY A 40 11.21 11.82 39.63
N PRO A 41 12.52 11.50 39.78
CA PRO A 41 13.17 10.46 39.01
C PRO A 41 12.82 9.07 39.53
N THR A 42 12.20 8.25 38.72
CA THR A 42 12.11 6.81 38.90
C THR A 42 13.20 6.12 38.07
N SER A 43 14.03 5.35 38.71
CA SER A 43 15.06 4.51 38.12
C SER A 43 14.48 3.43 37.23
N SER A 44 14.89 3.42 35.97
CA SER A 44 14.50 2.38 34.97
C SER A 44 15.36 1.12 35.12
N PRO A 45 14.81 -0.07 34.91
CA PRO A 45 15.58 -1.29 34.68
C PRO A 45 15.98 -1.45 33.23
N SER A 46 17.21 -1.79 33.04
CA SER A 46 17.92 -2.47 31.95
C SER A 46 17.28 -2.61 30.54
N GLY A 47 17.88 -1.94 29.55
CA GLY A 47 18.30 -2.66 28.35
C GLY A 47 17.36 -2.77 27.17
N HIS A 48 16.27 -1.97 27.06
CA HIS A 48 15.59 -1.81 25.79
C HIS A 48 16.10 -0.55 25.09
N THR A 49 16.82 -0.72 23.98
CA THR A 49 17.16 0.37 23.08
C THR A 49 15.86 1.05 22.67
N SER A 50 15.74 2.33 22.95
CA SER A 50 14.54 3.09 22.57
C SER A 50 14.33 2.99 21.06
N LEU A 51 13.13 2.58 20.59
CA LEU A 51 12.78 2.56 19.17
C LEU A 51 12.60 3.97 18.59
N GLY A 52 12.70 5.03 19.42
CA GLY A 52 12.50 6.41 19.00
C GLY A 52 13.23 6.79 17.71
N PRO A 53 14.56 6.53 17.58
CA PRO A 53 15.30 6.84 16.36
C PRO A 53 14.91 6.02 15.14
N CYS A 54 14.32 4.84 15.34
CA CYS A 54 13.90 3.94 14.28
C CYS A 54 12.43 4.14 13.86
N ARG A 55 11.66 4.89 14.62
CA ARG A 55 10.33 5.36 14.21
C ARG A 55 10.47 6.64 13.40
N ILE A 56 10.75 6.48 12.11
CA ILE A 56 10.88 7.62 11.21
C ILE A 56 9.57 8.38 11.19
N ALA A 57 9.63 9.68 11.51
CA ALA A 57 8.45 10.51 11.69
C ALA A 57 7.75 10.83 10.35
N PRO A 58 6.44 11.03 10.34
CA PRO A 58 5.73 11.49 9.15
C PRO A 58 6.15 12.92 8.80
N THR A 59 6.26 13.21 7.51
CA THR A 59 6.61 14.54 7.01
C THR A 59 5.35 15.32 6.67
N LEU A 60 5.26 16.55 7.20
CA LEU A 60 4.17 17.47 6.89
C LEU A 60 4.27 17.94 5.43
N GLY A 61 3.12 18.01 4.75
CA GLY A 61 3.04 18.47 3.37
C GLY A 61 3.23 17.37 2.32
N VAL A 62 3.49 16.15 2.75
CA VAL A 62 3.42 14.93 1.95
C VAL A 62 1.99 14.39 2.04
N GLN A 63 1.40 14.01 0.92
CA GLN A 63 0.01 13.53 0.87
C GLN A 63 -0.14 12.23 1.65
N MET A 64 0.75 11.27 1.44
CA MET A 64 0.84 10.02 2.18
C MET A 64 2.30 9.70 2.49
N SER A 65 2.68 9.84 3.76
CA SER A 65 4.05 9.62 4.21
C SER A 65 4.26 8.21 4.72
N GLU A 66 5.45 7.65 4.50
CA GLU A 66 5.89 6.39 5.14
C GLU A 66 6.11 6.51 6.65
N GLY A 67 6.08 7.69 7.20
CA GLY A 67 6.34 7.91 8.62
C GLY A 67 5.37 7.23 9.58
N ILE A 68 5.84 6.96 10.79
CA ILE A 68 5.10 6.37 11.91
C ILE A 68 5.01 7.39 13.05
N PRO A 69 3.80 7.67 13.60
CA PRO A 69 2.51 7.03 13.31
C PRO A 69 1.82 7.57 12.06
N THR A 70 0.85 6.80 11.53
CA THR A 70 -0.08 7.31 10.51
C THR A 70 -0.82 8.54 11.05
N PRO A 71 -0.91 9.65 10.28
CA PRO A 71 -1.66 10.84 10.68
C PRO A 71 -3.16 10.54 10.93
N PRO A 72 -3.88 11.40 11.66
CA PRO A 72 -5.34 11.31 11.78
C PRO A 72 -6.05 11.44 10.43
N GLY A 73 -7.27 10.87 10.32
CA GLY A 73 -8.11 10.93 9.12
C GLY A 73 -8.23 9.58 8.41
N TYR A 74 -7.28 8.69 8.61
CA TYR A 74 -7.33 7.33 8.08
C TYR A 74 -8.12 6.38 9.00
N THR A 75 -8.64 5.29 8.41
CA THR A 75 -9.33 4.26 9.17
C THR A 75 -8.33 3.44 10.01
N ARG A 76 -8.76 2.97 11.17
CA ARG A 76 -7.93 2.07 11.98
C ARG A 76 -7.62 0.77 11.23
N SER A 77 -6.45 0.23 11.43
CA SER A 77 -5.93 -0.97 10.77
C SER A 77 -5.94 -2.22 11.64
N THR A 78 -6.54 -2.15 12.83
CA THR A 78 -6.61 -3.28 13.79
C THR A 78 -8.01 -3.42 14.39
N GLY A 79 -8.32 -4.60 14.92
CA GLY A 79 -9.65 -4.93 15.43
C GLY A 79 -10.64 -5.26 14.31
N SER A 80 -11.94 -5.10 14.57
CA SER A 80 -12.97 -5.37 13.57
C SER A 80 -13.28 -4.13 12.76
N ILE A 81 -13.24 -4.24 11.44
CA ILE A 81 -13.58 -3.20 10.46
C ILE A 81 -14.74 -3.67 9.62
N ARG A 82 -15.79 -2.86 9.55
CA ARG A 82 -16.94 -3.09 8.69
C ARG A 82 -16.77 -2.31 7.38
N ALA A 83 -16.63 -3.03 6.28
CA ALA A 83 -16.49 -2.46 4.95
C ALA A 83 -17.82 -2.54 4.19
N LEU A 84 -18.40 -1.39 3.88
CA LEU A 84 -19.57 -1.30 3.01
C LEU A 84 -19.14 -1.52 1.57
N ASN A 85 -19.77 -2.48 0.88
CA ASN A 85 -19.54 -2.72 -0.53
C ASN A 85 -20.81 -2.40 -1.33
N LEU A 86 -20.70 -1.46 -2.26
CA LEU A 86 -21.77 -1.00 -3.14
C LEU A 86 -21.41 -1.31 -4.60
N MET A 87 -22.17 -2.20 -5.20
CA MET A 87 -22.02 -2.54 -6.62
C MET A 87 -22.78 -1.53 -7.47
N VAL A 88 -22.05 -0.82 -8.33
CA VAL A 88 -22.56 0.36 -9.04
C VAL A 88 -22.51 0.16 -10.55
N ASP A 89 -23.59 0.55 -11.22
CA ASP A 89 -23.67 0.57 -12.69
C ASP A 89 -24.27 1.89 -13.23
N PHE A 90 -24.25 2.07 -14.55
CA PHE A 90 -24.61 3.34 -15.18
C PHE A 90 -25.58 3.10 -16.35
N PRO A 91 -26.37 4.12 -16.79
CA PRO A 91 -27.23 3.99 -17.96
C PRO A 91 -26.51 3.59 -19.25
N ASP A 92 -25.27 4.08 -19.44
CA ASP A 92 -24.40 3.78 -20.59
C ASP A 92 -23.49 2.56 -20.38
N ALA A 93 -23.41 2.05 -19.15
CA ALA A 93 -22.66 0.86 -18.77
C ALA A 93 -23.48 0.02 -17.76
N PRO A 94 -24.54 -0.66 -18.21
CA PRO A 94 -25.33 -1.55 -17.36
C PRO A 94 -24.44 -2.65 -16.79
N GLY A 95 -24.75 -3.08 -15.55
CA GLY A 95 -23.97 -4.10 -14.86
C GLY A 95 -23.88 -5.40 -15.65
N GLU A 96 -22.67 -5.92 -15.76
CA GLU A 96 -22.42 -7.24 -16.34
C GLU A 96 -22.68 -8.33 -15.29
N GLY A 97 -23.52 -9.31 -15.60
CA GLY A 97 -23.89 -10.35 -14.66
C GLY A 97 -24.71 -9.82 -13.47
N THR A 98 -24.54 -10.46 -12.32
CA THR A 98 -25.21 -10.05 -11.09
C THR A 98 -24.30 -9.14 -10.25
N ALA A 99 -24.88 -8.22 -9.47
CA ALA A 99 -24.12 -7.39 -8.55
C ALA A 99 -23.35 -8.24 -7.53
N MET A 100 -23.98 -9.31 -7.03
CA MET A 100 -23.27 -10.24 -6.14
C MET A 100 -22.14 -11.00 -6.84
N GLY A 101 -22.26 -11.29 -8.13
CA GLY A 101 -21.14 -11.84 -8.92
C GLY A 101 -19.93 -10.90 -8.94
N ARG A 102 -20.18 -9.57 -9.02
CA ARG A 102 -19.09 -8.58 -8.90
C ARG A 102 -18.48 -8.56 -7.49
N PHE A 103 -19.30 -8.65 -6.45
CA PHE A 103 -18.82 -8.78 -5.07
C PHE A 103 -17.97 -10.05 -4.89
N ASP A 104 -18.41 -11.17 -5.43
CA ASP A 104 -17.74 -12.46 -5.32
C ASP A 104 -16.38 -12.51 -6.06
N GLU A 105 -16.06 -11.55 -6.93
CA GLU A 105 -14.72 -11.39 -7.52
C GLU A 105 -13.66 -11.01 -6.47
N PHE A 106 -14.07 -10.42 -5.35
CA PHE A 106 -13.17 -9.91 -4.30
C PHE A 106 -13.23 -10.72 -3.01
N PHE A 107 -14.37 -11.35 -2.71
CA PHE A 107 -14.60 -12.01 -1.43
C PHE A 107 -14.93 -13.50 -1.60
N PRO A 108 -14.42 -14.36 -0.70
CA PRO A 108 -13.77 -14.07 0.59
C PRO A 108 -12.27 -13.74 0.52
N GLN A 109 -11.63 -13.74 -0.65
CA GLN A 109 -10.17 -13.68 -0.79
C GLN A 109 -9.54 -12.45 -0.12
N THR A 110 -10.14 -11.26 -0.27
CA THR A 110 -9.68 -10.03 0.41
C THR A 110 -9.69 -10.19 1.93
N THR A 111 -10.72 -10.78 2.49
CA THR A 111 -10.81 -11.05 3.94
C THR A 111 -9.70 -11.98 4.40
N GLU A 112 -9.44 -13.03 3.66
CA GLU A 112 -8.41 -14.00 3.97
C GLU A 112 -7.01 -13.40 3.84
N TRP A 113 -6.80 -12.57 2.81
CA TRP A 113 -5.55 -11.85 2.61
C TRP A 113 -5.23 -10.96 3.83
N PHE A 114 -6.18 -10.14 4.27
CA PHE A 114 -6.01 -9.29 5.45
C PHE A 114 -5.79 -10.10 6.74
N ARG A 115 -6.53 -11.20 6.91
CA ARG A 115 -6.37 -12.10 8.06
C ARG A 115 -4.95 -12.65 8.12
N THR A 116 -4.42 -13.10 6.98
CA THR A 116 -3.07 -13.65 6.85
C THR A 116 -2.01 -12.57 7.07
N SER A 117 -2.08 -11.46 6.36
CA SER A 117 -1.10 -10.38 6.42
C SER A 117 -1.01 -9.74 7.81
N SER A 118 -2.15 -9.59 8.49
CA SER A 118 -2.24 -8.98 9.83
C SER A 118 -2.00 -9.94 11.00
N TYR A 119 -1.70 -11.21 10.73
CA TYR A 119 -1.62 -12.28 11.76
C TYR A 119 -2.93 -12.41 12.57
N GLY A 120 -4.07 -12.07 11.95
CA GLY A 120 -5.40 -12.05 12.57
C GLY A 120 -5.67 -10.83 13.45
N ARG A 121 -4.85 -9.78 13.39
CA ARG A 121 -5.08 -8.52 14.14
C ARG A 121 -6.15 -7.66 13.52
N LEU A 122 -6.39 -7.78 12.21
CA LEU A 122 -7.49 -7.17 11.49
C LEU A 122 -8.54 -8.21 11.17
N SER A 123 -9.76 -7.99 11.65
CA SER A 123 -10.97 -8.71 11.27
C SER A 123 -11.73 -7.85 10.26
N TYR A 124 -11.51 -8.10 8.97
CA TYR A 124 -12.15 -7.38 7.89
C TYR A 124 -13.51 -8.00 7.57
N LEU A 125 -14.60 -7.24 7.79
CA LEU A 125 -15.98 -7.69 7.65
C LEU A 125 -16.61 -7.02 6.43
N PRO A 126 -16.62 -7.68 5.26
CA PRO A 126 -17.27 -7.15 4.07
C PRO A 126 -18.78 -7.30 4.17
N GLU A 127 -19.51 -6.23 3.93
CA GLU A 127 -20.96 -6.24 3.92
C GLU A 127 -21.49 -5.65 2.61
N ALA A 128 -22.49 -6.31 2.01
CA ALA A 128 -23.20 -5.88 0.82
C ALA A 128 -24.70 -5.85 1.13
N PRO A 129 -25.22 -4.81 1.84
CA PRO A 129 -26.63 -4.73 2.19
C PRO A 129 -27.55 -4.58 0.98
N LEU A 130 -27.03 -4.01 -0.10
CA LEU A 130 -27.71 -3.94 -1.41
C LEU A 130 -27.16 -5.03 -2.31
N ARG A 131 -28.02 -5.99 -2.67
CA ARG A 131 -27.62 -7.19 -3.43
C ARG A 131 -27.82 -7.05 -4.95
N ASP A 132 -28.40 -5.94 -5.39
CA ASP A 132 -28.63 -5.59 -6.78
C ASP A 132 -27.71 -4.44 -7.19
N TRP A 133 -27.51 -4.24 -8.48
CA TRP A 133 -26.80 -3.08 -9.01
C TRP A 133 -27.48 -1.78 -8.56
N LEU A 134 -26.69 -0.90 -7.95
CA LEU A 134 -27.10 0.46 -7.63
C LEU A 134 -26.92 1.31 -8.89
N ARG A 135 -28.03 1.56 -9.61
CA ARG A 135 -28.02 2.33 -10.84
C ARG A 135 -27.80 3.81 -10.55
N MET A 136 -26.71 4.36 -11.09
CA MET A 136 -26.45 5.79 -11.05
C MET A 136 -27.40 6.57 -11.96
N PRO A 137 -27.77 7.83 -11.61
CA PRO A 137 -28.73 8.61 -12.36
C PRO A 137 -28.21 9.12 -13.71
N MET A 138 -26.87 9.19 -13.87
CA MET A 138 -26.22 9.72 -15.08
C MET A 138 -25.37 8.66 -15.76
N PRO A 139 -25.11 8.79 -17.09
CA PRO A 139 -24.05 8.05 -17.78
C PRO A 139 -22.70 8.24 -17.11
N PHE A 140 -21.86 7.21 -17.11
CA PHE A 140 -20.50 7.32 -16.54
C PHE A 140 -19.70 8.46 -17.16
N ALA A 141 -19.76 8.62 -18.48
CA ALA A 141 -19.09 9.70 -19.20
C ALA A 141 -19.49 11.10 -18.70
N ALA A 142 -20.70 11.28 -18.16
CA ALA A 142 -21.16 12.58 -17.66
C ALA A 142 -20.52 13.01 -16.31
N TYR A 143 -19.86 12.08 -15.61
CA TYR A 143 -19.05 12.41 -14.43
C TYR A 143 -17.69 12.99 -14.80
N GLY A 144 -17.23 12.80 -16.04
CA GLY A 144 -15.93 13.29 -16.49
C GLY A 144 -14.75 12.67 -15.74
N ILE A 145 -14.90 11.42 -15.33
CA ILE A 145 -13.86 10.67 -14.62
C ILE A 145 -12.99 9.95 -15.64
N GLU A 146 -11.69 10.26 -15.60
CA GLU A 146 -10.64 9.65 -16.40
C GLU A 146 -9.52 9.14 -15.48
N ARG A 147 -8.53 8.43 -16.04
CA ARG A 147 -7.38 7.97 -15.28
C ARG A 147 -6.62 9.14 -14.65
N GLY A 148 -6.40 9.09 -13.34
CA GLY A 148 -5.73 10.16 -12.59
C GLY A 148 -6.60 11.40 -12.33
N SER A 149 -7.91 11.32 -12.55
CA SER A 149 -8.82 12.42 -12.19
C SER A 149 -8.76 12.71 -10.69
N PRO A 150 -8.70 14.00 -10.29
CA PRO A 150 -8.80 14.39 -8.88
C PRO A 150 -10.22 14.12 -8.35
N TYR A 151 -10.38 14.23 -7.02
CA TYR A 151 -11.69 14.06 -6.40
C TYR A 151 -12.76 15.01 -6.96
N GLU A 152 -12.41 16.24 -7.17
CA GLU A 152 -13.28 17.28 -7.71
C GLU A 152 -13.12 17.44 -9.23
N PRO A 153 -14.21 17.66 -9.99
CA PRO A 153 -15.61 17.60 -9.54
C PRO A 153 -16.25 16.21 -9.72
N GLY A 154 -15.62 15.28 -10.47
CA GLY A 154 -16.22 14.04 -10.96
C GLY A 154 -16.57 13.06 -9.84
N TYR A 155 -15.60 12.69 -9.04
CA TYR A 155 -15.77 11.74 -7.94
C TYR A 155 -16.71 12.28 -6.85
N ARG A 156 -16.57 13.56 -6.49
CA ARG A 156 -17.50 14.19 -5.56
C ARG A 156 -18.95 14.04 -6.00
N ARG A 157 -19.23 14.30 -7.27
CA ARG A 157 -20.56 14.16 -7.82
C ARG A 157 -21.04 12.71 -7.80
N LEU A 158 -20.16 11.78 -8.16
CA LEU A 158 -20.47 10.34 -8.13
C LEU A 158 -20.81 9.89 -6.70
N VAL A 159 -20.02 10.31 -5.70
CA VAL A 159 -20.30 9.99 -4.27
C VAL A 159 -21.61 10.62 -3.81
N GLN A 160 -21.92 11.85 -4.20
CA GLN A 160 -23.20 12.50 -3.87
C GLN A 160 -24.40 11.71 -4.44
N ASP A 161 -24.31 11.29 -5.71
CA ASP A 161 -25.37 10.50 -6.36
C ASP A 161 -25.48 9.09 -5.74
N LEU A 162 -24.34 8.48 -5.37
CA LEU A 162 -24.28 7.20 -4.67
C LEU A 162 -24.96 7.28 -3.30
N VAL A 163 -24.62 8.29 -2.50
CA VAL A 163 -25.27 8.53 -1.19
C VAL A 163 -26.76 8.69 -1.37
N LYS A 164 -27.19 9.57 -2.27
CA LYS A 164 -28.61 9.80 -2.53
C LYS A 164 -29.37 8.54 -2.92
N ALA A 165 -28.74 7.63 -3.64
CA ALA A 165 -29.35 6.38 -4.09
C ALA A 165 -29.36 5.29 -3.00
N ALA A 166 -28.35 5.26 -2.14
CA ALA A 166 -28.15 4.23 -1.12
C ALA A 166 -28.72 4.60 0.27
N ASP A 167 -28.64 5.88 0.67
CA ASP A 167 -29.02 6.41 1.98
C ASP A 167 -30.39 5.92 2.52
N PRO A 168 -31.46 5.84 1.73
CA PRO A 168 -32.72 5.32 2.22
C PRO A 168 -32.71 3.84 2.67
N LYS A 169 -31.64 3.10 2.40
CA LYS A 169 -31.53 1.65 2.60
C LYS A 169 -30.26 1.25 3.39
N VAL A 170 -29.31 2.15 3.55
CA VAL A 170 -27.98 1.89 4.15
C VAL A 170 -27.72 2.93 5.23
N ASP A 171 -27.40 2.49 6.43
CA ASP A 171 -26.89 3.33 7.50
C ASP A 171 -25.35 3.41 7.38
N PHE A 172 -24.84 4.48 6.77
CA PHE A 172 -23.43 4.69 6.56
C PHE A 172 -22.64 4.81 7.86
N SER A 173 -23.26 5.24 8.95
CA SER A 173 -22.59 5.38 10.25
C SER A 173 -22.17 4.03 10.85
N ALA A 174 -22.70 2.93 10.33
CA ALA A 174 -22.37 1.58 10.76
C ALA A 174 -21.05 1.05 10.16
N TYR A 175 -20.41 1.77 9.23
CA TYR A 175 -19.25 1.29 8.47
C TYR A 175 -18.01 2.15 8.68
N ASP A 176 -16.84 1.52 8.59
CA ASP A 176 -15.54 2.15 8.78
C ASP A 176 -14.95 2.67 7.44
N LEU A 177 -15.34 2.08 6.33
CA LEU A 177 -14.92 2.45 4.97
C LEU A 177 -15.97 2.03 3.93
N VAL A 178 -15.86 2.59 2.73
CA VAL A 178 -16.75 2.30 1.60
C VAL A 178 -15.96 1.82 0.39
N ASN A 179 -16.34 0.68 -0.17
CA ASN A 179 -15.87 0.19 -1.45
C ASN A 179 -16.98 0.33 -2.50
N VAL A 180 -16.67 1.01 -3.57
CA VAL A 180 -17.55 1.17 -4.74
C VAL A 180 -17.04 0.23 -5.83
N LEU A 181 -17.71 -0.92 -5.96
CA LEU A 181 -17.38 -1.95 -6.94
C LEU A 181 -18.12 -1.63 -8.22
N VAL A 182 -17.48 -0.89 -9.10
CA VAL A 182 -18.06 -0.43 -10.35
C VAL A 182 -18.13 -1.57 -11.35
N THR A 183 -19.18 -1.57 -12.19
CA THR A 183 -19.28 -2.53 -13.28
C THR A 183 -18.06 -2.45 -14.21
N PRO A 184 -17.45 -3.59 -14.60
CA PRO A 184 -16.18 -3.59 -15.36
C PRO A 184 -16.23 -2.95 -16.74
N ASN A 185 -17.44 -2.80 -17.32
CA ASN A 185 -17.67 -2.17 -18.62
C ASN A 185 -17.92 -0.65 -18.55
N ALA A 186 -17.79 -0.03 -17.37
CA ALA A 186 -17.87 1.42 -17.25
C ALA A 186 -16.61 2.07 -17.83
N GLY A 187 -16.80 3.12 -18.64
CA GLY A 187 -15.72 3.87 -19.26
C GLY A 187 -15.55 3.62 -20.75
N PRO A 188 -14.72 4.43 -21.43
CA PRO A 188 -14.55 4.39 -22.88
C PRO A 188 -13.82 3.13 -23.38
N SER A 189 -12.87 2.60 -22.60
CA SER A 189 -12.31 1.25 -22.79
C SER A 189 -11.73 0.74 -21.48
N ALA A 190 -11.78 -0.56 -21.25
CA ALA A 190 -11.26 -1.18 -20.04
C ALA A 190 -9.73 -1.00 -19.89
N LEU A 191 -9.00 -0.79 -20.99
CA LEU A 191 -7.54 -0.62 -21.01
C LEU A 191 -7.10 0.83 -20.71
N ASP A 192 -7.97 1.81 -21.04
CA ASP A 192 -7.65 3.23 -20.90
C ASP A 192 -8.36 3.88 -19.72
N THR A 193 -9.24 3.13 -19.04
CA THR A 193 -10.04 3.61 -17.91
C THR A 193 -9.25 3.56 -16.61
N VAL A 194 -9.69 4.32 -15.60
CA VAL A 194 -9.25 4.18 -14.22
C VAL A 194 -9.51 2.75 -13.77
N LEU A 195 -8.46 2.05 -13.37
CA LEU A 195 -8.58 0.69 -12.87
C LEU A 195 -9.07 0.68 -11.42
N SER A 196 -8.56 1.61 -10.63
CA SER A 196 -8.90 1.81 -9.22
C SER A 196 -8.41 3.17 -8.74
N VAL A 197 -8.99 3.66 -7.66
CA VAL A 197 -8.54 4.84 -6.94
C VAL A 197 -9.16 4.89 -5.56
N THR A 198 -8.41 5.37 -4.59
CA THR A 198 -8.90 5.60 -3.23
C THR A 198 -8.72 7.06 -2.82
N PHE A 199 -9.74 7.61 -2.21
CA PHE A 199 -9.68 8.89 -1.53
C PHE A 199 -9.75 8.62 -0.02
N SER A 200 -8.68 8.96 0.69
CA SER A 200 -8.54 8.71 2.12
C SER A 200 -8.33 10.02 2.88
N GLY A 201 -8.90 10.12 4.07
CA GLY A 201 -8.81 11.33 4.89
C GLY A 201 -9.36 12.57 4.18
N ASN A 202 -10.30 12.39 3.27
CA ASN A 202 -10.80 13.45 2.39
C ASN A 202 -11.77 14.38 3.14
N ASP A 203 -11.32 15.57 3.49
CA ASP A 203 -12.11 16.59 4.19
C ASP A 203 -13.27 17.14 3.34
N ASP A 204 -13.20 17.04 2.01
CA ASP A 204 -14.25 17.47 1.07
C ASP A 204 -15.32 16.41 0.79
N ALA A 205 -15.22 15.25 1.45
CA ALA A 205 -16.16 14.16 1.26
C ALA A 205 -17.59 14.53 1.73
N PRO A 206 -18.64 14.10 1.02
CA PRO A 206 -20.01 14.26 1.46
C PRO A 206 -20.27 13.52 2.78
N TYR A 207 -21.24 14.04 3.52
CA TYR A 207 -21.73 13.40 4.73
C TYR A 207 -22.97 12.56 4.42
N ALA A 208 -23.06 11.39 5.06
CA ALA A 208 -24.25 10.55 5.13
C ALA A 208 -24.40 10.04 6.56
N ASP A 209 -25.61 10.01 7.10
CA ASP A 209 -25.90 9.58 8.49
C ASP A 209 -25.00 10.23 9.56
N GLY A 210 -24.57 11.47 9.30
CA GLY A 210 -23.72 12.24 10.23
C GLY A 210 -22.24 11.90 10.18
N VAL A 211 -21.79 11.01 9.30
CA VAL A 211 -20.37 10.65 9.11
C VAL A 211 -19.86 11.08 7.73
N PRO A 212 -18.61 11.55 7.63
CA PRO A 212 -18.01 11.87 6.33
C PRO A 212 -17.64 10.56 5.60
N LEU A 213 -17.87 10.48 4.30
CA LEU A 213 -17.41 9.39 3.46
C LEU A 213 -15.94 9.61 3.00
N ALA A 214 -15.11 9.95 3.98
CA ALA A 214 -13.73 10.38 3.78
C ALA A 214 -12.79 9.26 3.28
N ASN A 215 -13.18 8.00 3.45
CA ASN A 215 -12.40 6.81 3.12
C ASN A 215 -13.19 5.93 2.14
N THR A 216 -13.06 6.23 0.84
CA THR A 216 -13.81 5.56 -0.23
C THR A 216 -12.89 5.06 -1.33
N SER A 217 -12.94 3.76 -1.60
CA SER A 217 -12.21 3.10 -2.68
C SER A 217 -13.14 2.80 -3.85
N PHE A 218 -12.69 3.08 -5.07
CA PHE A 218 -13.39 2.78 -6.32
C PHE A 218 -12.60 1.74 -7.09
N VAL A 219 -13.25 0.64 -7.47
CA VAL A 219 -12.65 -0.40 -8.30
C VAL A 219 -13.49 -0.56 -9.56
N TYR A 220 -12.90 -0.26 -10.72
CA TYR A 220 -13.56 -0.27 -12.01
C TYR A 220 -13.26 -1.53 -12.81
N SER A 221 -12.19 -1.48 -13.61
CA SER A 221 -11.83 -2.55 -14.54
C SER A 221 -11.32 -3.79 -13.80
N ARG A 222 -11.26 -4.90 -14.52
CA ARG A 222 -10.53 -6.08 -14.10
C ARG A 222 -9.08 -5.93 -14.50
N GLN A 223 -8.19 -5.89 -13.50
CA GLN A 223 -6.75 -5.91 -13.74
C GLN A 223 -6.32 -7.30 -14.20
N ASP A 224 -5.38 -7.34 -15.14
CA ASP A 224 -4.74 -8.56 -15.62
C ASP A 224 -3.26 -8.28 -15.84
N ASP A 225 -2.39 -9.11 -15.29
CA ASP A 225 -0.94 -9.07 -15.50
C ASP A 225 -0.52 -9.48 -16.94
N GLY A 226 -1.49 -9.64 -17.84
CA GLY A 226 -1.28 -10.10 -19.21
C GLY A 226 -1.17 -11.62 -19.34
N SER A 227 -1.24 -12.36 -18.24
CA SER A 227 -1.20 -13.84 -18.22
C SER A 227 -2.57 -14.50 -18.26
N GLY A 228 -3.66 -13.72 -18.18
CA GLY A 228 -5.03 -14.21 -18.02
C GLY A 228 -5.33 -14.73 -16.62
N SER A 229 -4.53 -14.34 -15.62
CA SER A 229 -4.65 -14.82 -14.24
C SER A 229 -5.61 -14.01 -13.36
N TYR A 230 -6.39 -13.11 -13.94
CA TYR A 230 -7.32 -12.24 -13.19
C TYR A 230 -8.21 -13.00 -12.19
N ALA A 231 -8.70 -14.20 -12.57
CA ALA A 231 -9.55 -15.01 -11.68
C ALA A 231 -8.85 -15.40 -10.38
N GLU A 232 -7.52 -15.49 -10.37
CA GLU A 232 -6.71 -15.89 -9.22
C GLU A 232 -6.21 -14.69 -8.41
N THR A 233 -5.89 -13.58 -9.07
CA THR A 233 -5.15 -12.46 -8.47
C THR A 233 -5.90 -11.14 -8.47
N GLY A 234 -6.94 -10.99 -9.29
CA GLY A 234 -7.64 -9.71 -9.49
C GLY A 234 -8.29 -9.12 -8.24
N TYR A 235 -8.60 -9.94 -7.22
CA TYR A 235 -9.11 -9.46 -5.94
C TYR A 235 -8.09 -8.56 -5.22
N ARG A 236 -6.79 -8.67 -5.51
CA ARG A 236 -5.69 -7.99 -4.80
C ARG A 236 -5.73 -6.47 -4.97
N VAL A 237 -6.38 -5.97 -6.02
CA VAL A 237 -6.65 -4.53 -6.14
C VAL A 237 -7.38 -3.97 -4.93
N LEU A 238 -8.28 -4.74 -4.31
CA LEU A 238 -9.03 -4.24 -3.17
C LEU A 238 -8.21 -4.15 -1.87
N PRO A 239 -7.37 -5.13 -1.47
CA PRO A 239 -6.38 -4.91 -0.42
C PRO A 239 -5.42 -3.76 -0.67
N HIS A 240 -4.98 -3.52 -1.92
CA HIS A 240 -4.17 -2.36 -2.29
C HIS A 240 -4.94 -1.06 -2.01
N GLU A 241 -6.13 -0.89 -2.59
CA GLU A 241 -6.93 0.31 -2.41
C GLU A 241 -7.31 0.56 -0.94
N ASN A 242 -7.60 -0.50 -0.18
CA ASN A 242 -7.85 -0.36 1.25
C ASN A 242 -6.55 -0.13 2.06
N GLY A 243 -5.38 -0.45 1.53
CA GLY A 243 -4.09 -0.02 2.08
C GLY A 243 -4.02 1.51 2.19
N HIS A 244 -4.49 2.23 1.17
CA HIS A 244 -4.60 3.69 1.21
C HIS A 244 -5.56 4.17 2.30
N VAL A 245 -6.68 3.47 2.50
CA VAL A 245 -7.62 3.80 3.59
C VAL A 245 -6.95 3.69 4.97
N PHE A 246 -5.96 2.83 5.12
CA PHE A 246 -5.15 2.68 6.33
C PHE A 246 -3.91 3.60 6.37
N GLY A 247 -3.68 4.40 5.32
CA GLY A 247 -2.60 5.38 5.26
C GLY A 247 -1.29 4.87 4.67
N LEU A 248 -1.33 3.83 3.81
CA LEU A 248 -0.18 3.36 3.06
C LEU A 248 -0.10 4.09 1.71
N PRO A 249 1.06 4.64 1.30
CA PRO A 249 1.25 5.25 -0.01
C PRO A 249 1.42 4.22 -1.13
N ASP A 250 1.23 4.66 -2.38
CA ASP A 250 1.75 3.93 -3.54
C ASP A 250 3.27 3.92 -3.52
N LEU A 251 3.86 2.76 -3.77
CA LEU A 251 5.31 2.58 -3.79
C LEU A 251 5.92 2.67 -5.19
N TYR A 252 5.11 2.54 -6.25
CA TYR A 252 5.54 2.74 -7.63
C TYR A 252 5.76 4.22 -7.94
N THR A 253 6.35 4.51 -9.11
CA THR A 253 6.48 5.88 -9.62
C THR A 253 5.49 6.12 -10.76
N MET A 254 4.97 7.34 -10.88
CA MET A 254 3.96 7.71 -11.87
C MET A 254 4.43 7.57 -13.32
N ASP A 255 5.73 7.48 -13.56
CA ASP A 255 6.33 7.20 -14.87
C ASP A 255 6.46 5.70 -15.17
N GLY A 256 5.95 4.83 -14.27
CA GLY A 256 5.95 3.38 -14.41
C GLY A 256 7.20 2.70 -13.88
N GLY A 257 8.01 3.39 -13.07
CA GLY A 257 9.14 2.78 -12.36
C GLY A 257 8.66 1.95 -11.17
N GLY A 258 9.11 0.71 -11.05
CA GLY A 258 8.90 -0.13 -9.87
C GLY A 258 10.16 -0.14 -9.02
N THR A 259 10.07 0.40 -7.83
CA THR A 259 11.17 0.45 -6.88
C THR A 259 11.12 -0.68 -5.86
N VAL A 260 10.01 -1.39 -5.81
CA VAL A 260 9.75 -2.46 -4.83
C VAL A 260 9.35 -3.79 -5.52
N GLY A 261 8.82 -3.73 -6.74
CA GLY A 261 8.31 -4.92 -7.43
C GLY A 261 7.18 -5.59 -6.65
N HIS A 262 7.12 -6.91 -6.66
CA HIS A 262 6.09 -7.72 -6.01
C HIS A 262 6.29 -7.93 -4.49
N TRP A 263 7.26 -7.26 -3.87
CA TRP A 263 7.51 -7.43 -2.45
C TRP A 263 6.49 -6.72 -1.54
N ASP A 264 5.69 -5.82 -2.11
CA ASP A 264 4.58 -5.15 -1.40
C ASP A 264 3.41 -4.91 -2.35
N ILE A 265 2.19 -5.18 -1.89
CA ILE A 265 0.98 -4.98 -2.68
C ILE A 265 0.76 -3.51 -3.06
N MET A 266 1.31 -2.55 -2.28
CA MET A 266 1.24 -1.13 -2.59
C MET A 266 2.15 -0.72 -3.76
N SER A 267 3.01 -1.64 -4.25
CA SER A 267 3.81 -1.46 -5.45
C SER A 267 3.15 -2.10 -6.67
N GLU A 268 2.89 -3.41 -6.58
CA GLU A 268 2.23 -4.17 -7.64
C GLU A 268 1.18 -5.09 -7.03
N ASP A 269 -0.09 -4.87 -7.33
CA ASP A 269 -1.22 -5.62 -6.80
C ASP A 269 -1.67 -6.80 -7.68
N TRP A 270 -0.94 -7.06 -8.75
CA TRP A 270 -1.14 -8.17 -9.68
C TRP A 270 0.04 -9.14 -9.66
N GLY A 271 -0.18 -10.35 -10.17
CA GLY A 271 0.87 -11.36 -10.25
C GLY A 271 0.98 -12.24 -9.00
N ALA A 272 2.17 -12.78 -8.75
CA ALA A 272 2.30 -13.98 -7.94
C ALA A 272 2.48 -13.76 -6.42
N ASN A 273 3.17 -12.73 -5.99
CA ASN A 273 3.46 -12.47 -4.57
C ASN A 273 2.95 -11.12 -4.19
N ASN A 274 2.35 -10.95 -3.08
CA ASN A 274 1.96 -9.61 -2.64
C ASN A 274 1.50 -9.62 -1.18
N ASP A 275 2.39 -9.82 -0.25
CA ASP A 275 2.14 -9.38 1.12
C ASP A 275 2.53 -7.90 1.25
N LEU A 276 2.55 -7.36 2.44
CA LEU A 276 3.15 -6.08 2.77
C LEU A 276 4.59 -6.26 3.24
N LEU A 277 5.40 -5.22 3.07
CA LEU A 277 6.69 -5.09 3.76
C LEU A 277 6.50 -5.05 5.29
N GLY A 278 7.50 -5.50 6.02
CA GLY A 278 7.50 -5.47 7.49
C GLY A 278 7.35 -4.06 8.05
N TRP A 279 7.88 -3.04 7.34
CA TRP A 279 7.67 -1.64 7.68
C TRP A 279 6.20 -1.24 7.67
N HIS A 280 5.46 -1.60 6.60
CA HIS A 280 4.03 -1.35 6.51
C HIS A 280 3.25 -2.11 7.59
N LYS A 281 3.60 -3.38 7.85
CA LYS A 281 2.97 -4.14 8.94
C LYS A 281 3.21 -3.50 10.31
N TRP A 282 4.38 -2.93 10.55
CA TRP A 282 4.66 -2.18 11.77
C TRP A 282 3.88 -0.87 11.85
N LYS A 283 3.84 -0.11 10.76
CA LYS A 283 3.04 1.12 10.61
C LYS A 283 1.56 0.89 10.89
N LEU A 284 1.03 -0.25 10.43
CA LEU A 284 -0.36 -0.67 10.65
C LEU A 284 -0.62 -1.28 12.05
N GLY A 285 0.40 -1.45 12.89
CA GLY A 285 0.28 -2.09 14.19
C GLY A 285 0.04 -3.61 14.12
N TRP A 286 0.42 -4.24 12.98
CA TRP A 286 0.36 -5.70 12.83
C TRP A 286 1.62 -6.39 13.37
N ILE A 287 2.73 -5.65 13.47
CA ILE A 287 3.96 -6.02 14.17
C ILE A 287 4.08 -5.14 15.41
N ASP A 288 4.40 -5.74 16.56
CA ASP A 288 4.62 -5.04 17.82
C ASP A 288 6.04 -4.46 17.89
N ASP A 289 6.25 -3.47 18.75
CA ASP A 289 7.56 -2.85 18.97
C ASP A 289 8.62 -3.86 19.42
N GLU A 290 8.23 -4.88 20.19
CA GLU A 290 9.11 -5.95 20.68
C GLU A 290 9.61 -6.86 19.54
N GLN A 291 8.99 -6.81 18.37
CA GLN A 291 9.40 -7.55 17.19
C GLN A 291 10.32 -6.74 16.26
N VAL A 292 10.62 -5.50 16.63
CA VAL A 292 11.48 -4.57 15.87
C VAL A 292 12.76 -4.29 16.63
N SER A 293 13.90 -4.46 15.97
CA SER A 293 15.20 -4.08 16.47
C SER A 293 15.64 -2.74 15.89
N CYS A 294 16.24 -1.88 16.70
CA CYS A 294 16.74 -0.58 16.27
C CYS A 294 18.27 -0.56 16.28
N ALA A 295 18.90 -0.46 15.10
CA ALA A 295 20.35 -0.36 14.94
C ALA A 295 20.77 1.12 14.77
N ALA A 296 20.49 1.97 15.76
CA ALA A 296 20.80 3.39 15.72
C ALA A 296 22.25 3.73 16.14
N GLU A 297 22.88 2.92 16.98
CA GLU A 297 24.21 3.16 17.52
C GLU A 297 25.30 2.87 16.49
N SER A 298 26.37 3.69 16.50
CA SER A 298 27.59 3.41 15.73
C SER A 298 28.27 2.14 16.23
N GLY A 299 28.91 1.39 15.33
CA GLY A 299 29.57 0.14 15.63
C GLY A 299 28.94 -1.05 14.94
N VAL A 300 28.95 -2.20 15.61
CA VAL A 300 28.46 -3.47 15.05
C VAL A 300 27.35 -4.01 15.95
N SER A 301 26.23 -4.39 15.35
CA SER A 301 25.14 -5.11 16.01
C SER A 301 24.73 -6.34 15.21
N GLU A 302 24.26 -7.37 15.88
CA GLU A 302 23.71 -8.58 15.23
C GLU A 302 22.25 -8.75 15.61
N HIS A 303 21.46 -9.11 14.62
CA HIS A 303 20.01 -9.30 14.75
C HIS A 303 19.63 -10.66 14.19
N THR A 304 18.80 -11.38 14.93
CA THR A 304 18.16 -12.60 14.41
C THR A 304 16.75 -12.25 13.99
N LEU A 305 16.39 -12.54 12.73
CA LEU A 305 15.08 -12.26 12.16
C LEU A 305 14.37 -13.58 11.84
N THR A 306 13.07 -13.61 12.06
CA THR A 306 12.18 -14.71 11.71
C THR A 306 11.39 -14.38 10.45
N PRO A 307 10.90 -15.40 9.71
CA PRO A 307 10.07 -15.16 8.52
C PRO A 307 8.94 -14.17 8.77
N LEU A 308 8.76 -13.22 7.85
CA LEU A 308 7.70 -12.21 7.96
C LEU A 308 6.30 -12.86 7.97
N ALA A 309 6.11 -13.93 7.22
CA ALA A 309 4.84 -14.64 7.14
C ALA A 309 4.44 -15.36 8.45
N GLU A 310 5.41 -15.68 9.34
CA GLU A 310 5.14 -16.34 10.61
C GLU A 310 4.64 -15.36 11.67
N LYS A 311 3.76 -15.85 12.54
CA LYS A 311 3.32 -15.07 13.71
C LYS A 311 4.38 -15.08 14.80
N GLY A 312 4.67 -13.90 15.38
CA GLY A 312 5.62 -13.78 16.52
C GLY A 312 7.09 -13.77 16.08
N GLY A 313 8.00 -13.64 17.04
CA GLY A 313 9.44 -13.51 16.82
C GLY A 313 9.87 -12.13 16.26
N PRO A 314 11.20 -11.85 16.25
CA PRO A 314 11.73 -10.61 15.68
C PRO A 314 11.51 -10.56 14.16
N LYS A 315 10.89 -9.50 13.65
CA LYS A 315 10.49 -9.37 12.25
C LYS A 315 11.32 -8.38 11.46
N LEU A 316 11.74 -7.32 12.12
CA LEU A 316 12.31 -6.16 11.45
C LEU A 316 13.54 -5.67 12.18
N ALA A 317 14.62 -5.36 11.45
CA ALA A 317 15.72 -4.54 11.94
C ALA A 317 15.72 -3.23 11.17
N VAL A 318 15.70 -2.10 11.89
CA VAL A 318 15.70 -0.76 11.30
C VAL A 318 17.02 -0.06 11.57
N VAL A 319 17.60 0.51 10.52
CA VAL A 319 18.86 1.30 10.56
C VAL A 319 18.52 2.74 10.17
N PRO A 320 18.29 3.65 11.11
CA PRO A 320 17.92 5.02 10.79
C PRO A 320 19.09 5.77 10.16
N LEU A 321 18.86 6.51 9.09
CA LEU A 321 19.84 7.41 8.48
C LEU A 321 19.64 8.85 8.94
N SER A 322 18.38 9.24 9.07
CA SER A 322 17.95 10.55 9.56
C SER A 322 16.60 10.42 10.26
N ASP A 323 15.97 11.54 10.60
CA ASP A 323 14.59 11.59 11.08
C ASP A 323 13.54 11.29 9.99
N ARG A 324 13.97 11.21 8.72
CA ARG A 324 13.10 11.00 7.54
C ARG A 324 13.44 9.81 6.67
N ALA A 325 14.60 9.18 6.89
CA ALA A 325 15.06 8.07 6.06
C ALA A 325 15.74 6.98 6.88
N GLY A 326 15.69 5.76 6.40
CA GLY A 326 16.38 4.61 6.99
C GLY A 326 16.36 3.39 6.09
N TYR A 327 17.07 2.36 6.51
CA TYR A 327 16.97 1.03 5.96
C TYR A 327 16.12 0.15 6.87
N ALA A 328 15.35 -0.73 6.27
CA ALA A 328 14.65 -1.82 6.94
C ALA A 328 15.12 -3.16 6.39
N VAL A 329 15.18 -4.15 7.25
CA VAL A 329 15.69 -5.50 6.97
C VAL A 329 14.72 -6.52 7.52
N GLU A 330 14.25 -7.43 6.67
CA GLU A 330 13.27 -8.46 7.01
C GLU A 330 13.59 -9.79 6.32
N VAL A 331 12.86 -10.84 6.66
CA VAL A 331 13.02 -12.15 6.03
C VAL A 331 11.76 -12.52 5.28
N ARG A 332 11.89 -12.81 4.00
CA ARG A 332 10.79 -13.31 3.14
C ARG A 332 10.95 -14.80 2.88
N THR A 333 9.83 -15.53 2.92
CA THR A 333 9.74 -16.96 2.65
C THR A 333 8.57 -17.25 1.72
N ARG A 334 8.38 -18.53 1.33
CA ARG A 334 7.27 -18.98 0.47
C ARG A 334 6.04 -19.36 1.26
N ASP A 335 5.60 -18.47 2.17
CA ASP A 335 4.50 -18.76 3.07
C ASP A 335 3.45 -17.64 3.06
N GLY A 336 2.20 -17.99 3.36
CA GLY A 336 1.11 -17.03 3.45
C GLY A 336 0.83 -16.32 2.13
N ASN A 337 0.77 -15.00 2.15
CA ASN A 337 0.55 -14.20 0.92
C ASN A 337 1.78 -14.17 0.00
N ASP A 338 2.92 -14.70 0.43
CA ASP A 338 4.17 -14.77 -0.31
C ASP A 338 4.49 -16.18 -0.85
N GLU A 339 3.51 -17.08 -0.95
CA GLU A 339 3.71 -18.48 -1.40
C GLU A 339 4.43 -18.61 -2.74
N ALA A 340 4.37 -17.58 -3.58
CA ALA A 340 4.99 -17.54 -4.91
C ALA A 340 6.34 -16.81 -4.96
N VAL A 341 6.91 -16.40 -3.81
CA VAL A 341 8.28 -15.85 -3.76
C VAL A 341 9.26 -16.80 -4.44
N CYS A 342 9.97 -16.33 -5.45
CA CYS A 342 10.86 -17.21 -6.21
C CYS A 342 12.22 -17.41 -5.53
N GLU A 343 12.72 -16.39 -4.83
CA GLU A 343 13.96 -16.48 -4.06
C GLU A 343 13.75 -15.97 -2.62
N PRO A 344 13.50 -16.86 -1.65
CA PRO A 344 13.43 -16.49 -0.24
C PRO A 344 14.78 -16.04 0.30
N GLY A 345 14.78 -15.10 1.24
CA GLY A 345 16.01 -14.59 1.85
C GLY A 345 15.79 -13.34 2.68
N VAL A 346 16.85 -12.60 2.89
CA VAL A 346 16.83 -11.33 3.62
C VAL A 346 16.58 -10.18 2.66
N LEU A 347 15.43 -9.53 2.78
CA LEU A 347 15.10 -8.36 2.00
C LEU A 347 15.60 -7.10 2.71
N ILE A 348 16.28 -6.22 1.97
CA ILE A 348 16.81 -4.94 2.45
C ILE A 348 16.21 -3.83 1.58
N TYR A 349 15.65 -2.82 2.21
CA TYR A 349 15.09 -1.68 1.49
C TYR A 349 15.29 -0.37 2.23
N ARG A 350 15.42 0.71 1.47
CA ARG A 350 15.46 2.08 1.95
C ARG A 350 14.05 2.64 1.96
N LEU A 351 13.71 3.41 2.98
CA LEU A 351 12.46 4.15 3.09
C LEU A 351 12.71 5.62 3.36
N GLU A 352 11.82 6.50 2.86
CA GLU A 352 11.91 7.95 2.94
C GLU A 352 10.52 8.53 3.22
N SER A 353 10.34 9.13 4.41
CA SER A 353 9.04 9.65 4.85
C SER A 353 8.67 11.00 4.25
N ASP A 354 9.59 11.66 3.55
CA ASP A 354 9.41 12.93 2.83
C ASP A 354 9.24 12.76 1.31
N VAL A 355 9.19 11.52 0.85
CA VAL A 355 8.80 11.18 -0.52
C VAL A 355 7.31 10.83 -0.54
N ASP A 356 6.57 11.42 -1.49
CA ASP A 356 5.12 11.29 -1.56
C ASP A 356 4.67 10.00 -2.25
N THR A 357 3.41 9.63 -2.05
CA THR A 357 2.73 8.54 -2.77
C THR A 357 2.95 8.67 -4.29
N GLY A 358 3.20 7.55 -4.96
CA GLY A 358 3.46 7.53 -6.39
C GLY A 358 4.80 8.13 -6.83
N HIS A 359 5.75 8.29 -5.90
CA HIS A 359 7.10 8.80 -6.19
C HIS A 359 8.22 7.86 -5.67
N GLY A 360 7.89 6.61 -5.37
CA GLY A 360 8.85 5.61 -4.92
C GLY A 360 9.40 5.87 -3.51
N PRO A 361 8.56 6.03 -2.47
CA PRO A 361 9.02 6.32 -1.11
C PRO A 361 9.80 5.17 -0.48
N ILE A 362 9.71 3.96 -1.05
CA ILE A 362 10.53 2.80 -0.68
C ILE A 362 11.28 2.30 -1.91
N THR A 363 12.53 1.88 -1.71
CA THR A 363 13.37 1.27 -2.75
C THR A 363 14.02 0.00 -2.21
N VAL A 364 13.72 -1.13 -2.84
CA VAL A 364 14.38 -2.42 -2.54
C VAL A 364 15.79 -2.42 -3.08
N SER A 365 16.71 -2.89 -2.26
CA SER A 365 18.11 -3.10 -2.67
C SER A 365 18.22 -4.47 -3.32
N ASP A 366 18.51 -4.49 -4.59
CA ASP A 366 18.68 -5.72 -5.35
C ASP A 366 20.03 -6.38 -5.03
N SER A 367 20.01 -7.67 -4.70
CA SER A 367 21.22 -8.46 -4.42
C SER A 367 21.93 -8.89 -5.72
N ASP A 368 21.21 -8.98 -6.86
CA ASP A 368 21.72 -9.40 -8.17
C ASP A 368 21.23 -8.47 -9.30
N VAL A 369 21.73 -7.24 -9.31
CA VAL A 369 21.34 -6.16 -10.25
C VAL A 369 21.52 -6.50 -11.72
N ASP A 370 22.31 -7.51 -12.04
CA ASP A 370 22.58 -7.96 -13.41
C ASP A 370 21.64 -9.10 -13.85
N SER A 371 20.79 -9.60 -12.97
CA SER A 371 19.82 -10.64 -13.25
C SER A 371 18.58 -10.07 -13.97
N GLY A 372 17.84 -10.93 -14.63
CA GLY A 372 16.49 -10.62 -15.12
C GLY A 372 15.39 -11.08 -14.16
N GLY A 373 15.77 -11.41 -12.91
CA GLY A 373 14.90 -11.99 -11.92
C GLY A 373 14.61 -13.48 -12.11
N CYS A 374 14.04 -14.09 -11.11
CA CYS A 374 13.72 -15.53 -11.10
C CYS A 374 12.24 -15.84 -11.34
N THR A 375 11.38 -14.84 -11.49
CA THR A 375 9.97 -15.07 -11.77
C THR A 375 9.76 -15.58 -13.19
N ARG A 376 8.93 -16.62 -13.33
CA ARG A 376 8.62 -17.22 -14.65
C ARG A 376 7.38 -16.60 -15.30
N ARG A 377 6.62 -15.80 -14.58
CA ARG A 377 5.44 -15.12 -15.09
C ARG A 377 5.82 -13.71 -15.53
N PRO A 378 5.28 -13.21 -16.65
CA PRO A 378 5.45 -11.82 -17.03
C PRO A 378 4.94 -10.92 -15.89
N ASN A 379 5.76 -10.00 -15.45
CA ASN A 379 5.34 -8.90 -14.59
C ASN A 379 6.17 -7.67 -14.95
N ILE A 380 5.84 -6.52 -14.38
CA ILE A 380 6.45 -5.24 -14.76
C ILE A 380 7.88 -5.12 -14.24
N HIS A 381 8.15 -5.66 -13.04
CA HIS A 381 9.45 -5.52 -12.35
C HIS A 381 9.99 -6.88 -11.90
N ALA A 382 10.04 -7.82 -12.85
CA ALA A 382 10.51 -9.18 -12.61
C ALA A 382 11.95 -9.23 -12.11
N GLU A 383 12.77 -8.24 -12.49
CA GLU A 383 14.18 -8.10 -12.11
C GLU A 383 14.40 -8.02 -10.60
N LEU A 384 13.41 -7.50 -9.84
CA LEU A 384 13.46 -7.43 -8.37
C LEU A 384 12.98 -8.72 -7.69
N SER A 385 12.56 -9.73 -8.44
CA SER A 385 11.98 -10.95 -7.85
C SER A 385 12.99 -11.84 -7.12
N ASP A 386 14.30 -11.64 -7.33
CA ASP A 386 15.42 -12.28 -6.66
C ASP A 386 16.29 -11.31 -5.84
N ALA A 387 15.75 -10.15 -5.49
CA ALA A 387 16.45 -9.11 -4.74
C ALA A 387 16.88 -9.52 -3.31
N ALA A 388 16.41 -10.66 -2.79
CA ALA A 388 16.69 -11.10 -1.43
C ALA A 388 18.12 -11.61 -1.26
N TYR A 389 18.85 -11.06 -0.28
CA TYR A 389 20.23 -11.41 0.07
C TYR A 389 20.32 -12.79 0.70
N GLN A 390 21.33 -13.57 0.31
CA GLN A 390 21.63 -14.91 0.79
C GLN A 390 22.76 -14.91 1.82
N PRO A 391 22.95 -16.01 2.62
CA PRO A 391 24.08 -16.15 3.52
C PRO A 391 25.43 -15.93 2.85
N GLY A 392 26.22 -15.02 3.41
CA GLY A 392 27.53 -14.59 2.87
C GLY A 392 27.48 -13.32 2.04
N GLU A 393 26.29 -12.88 1.63
CA GLU A 393 26.14 -11.64 0.88
C GLU A 393 26.06 -10.41 1.79
N THR A 394 26.33 -9.25 1.21
CA THR A 394 26.43 -7.99 1.95
C THR A 394 25.97 -6.82 1.13
N PHE A 395 24.97 -6.12 1.64
CA PHE A 395 24.60 -4.78 1.21
C PHE A 395 25.62 -3.74 1.75
N THR A 396 25.95 -2.75 0.94
CA THR A 396 26.88 -1.67 1.38
C THR A 396 26.45 -0.32 0.81
N ASP A 397 26.12 0.59 1.71
CA ASP A 397 25.98 2.02 1.44
C ASP A 397 27.23 2.76 1.97
N ARG A 398 28.10 3.13 1.03
CA ARG A 398 29.39 3.81 1.36
C ARG A 398 29.17 5.25 1.74
N GLU A 399 28.14 5.89 1.23
CA GLU A 399 27.85 7.30 1.48
C GLU A 399 27.42 7.51 2.94
N ASN A 400 26.55 6.63 3.43
CA ASN A 400 26.03 6.69 4.79
C ASN A 400 26.83 5.81 5.78
N GLY A 401 27.89 5.12 5.33
CA GLY A 401 28.72 4.27 6.16
C GLY A 401 27.99 3.04 6.72
N ILE A 402 26.99 2.52 5.97
CA ILE A 402 26.18 1.37 6.39
C ILE A 402 26.60 0.12 5.64
N ARG A 403 26.73 -0.98 6.37
CA ARG A 403 26.94 -2.31 5.83
C ARG A 403 26.00 -3.29 6.52
N ILE A 404 25.27 -4.09 5.76
CA ILE A 404 24.36 -5.12 6.27
C ILE A 404 24.77 -6.45 5.64
N ALA A 405 25.30 -7.36 6.46
CA ALA A 405 25.76 -8.67 6.01
C ALA A 405 24.83 -9.77 6.51
N VAL A 406 24.41 -10.66 5.62
CA VAL A 406 23.70 -11.88 5.96
C VAL A 406 24.71 -12.93 6.39
N LEU A 407 24.68 -13.34 7.65
CA LEU A 407 25.68 -14.23 8.24
C LEU A 407 25.38 -15.70 7.97
N ASP A 408 24.19 -16.11 8.33
CA ASP A 408 23.71 -17.47 8.17
C ASP A 408 22.17 -17.54 8.21
N GLY A 409 21.63 -18.72 7.81
CA GLY A 409 20.26 -19.12 8.00
C GLY A 409 20.21 -20.50 8.62
N ASP A 410 19.25 -20.77 9.48
CA ASP A 410 19.15 -22.02 10.26
C ASP A 410 18.32 -23.12 9.58
N GLY A 411 17.94 -22.92 8.31
CA GLY A 411 17.11 -23.88 7.56
C GLY A 411 15.62 -23.88 7.95
N SER A 412 15.24 -23.17 9.01
CA SER A 412 13.84 -22.91 9.38
C SER A 412 13.34 -21.56 8.88
N GLY A 413 14.11 -20.90 7.99
CA GLY A 413 13.82 -19.56 7.50
C GLY A 413 14.26 -18.43 8.41
N ARG A 414 14.92 -18.72 9.55
CA ARG A 414 15.51 -17.68 10.39
C ARG A 414 16.89 -17.31 9.89
N TYR A 415 17.17 -16.00 9.87
CA TYR A 415 18.46 -15.48 9.43
C TYR A 415 19.09 -14.60 10.51
N ARG A 416 20.44 -14.66 10.59
CA ARG A 416 21.21 -13.68 11.34
C ARG A 416 21.82 -12.65 10.40
N VAL A 417 21.62 -11.40 10.72
CA VAL A 417 22.19 -10.27 9.99
C VAL A 417 23.09 -9.46 10.90
N ARG A 418 24.18 -8.92 10.34
CA ARG A 418 25.08 -8.00 11.02
C ARG A 418 25.00 -6.64 10.39
N VAL A 419 24.62 -5.65 11.19
CA VAL A 419 24.64 -4.25 10.81
C VAL A 419 25.95 -3.63 11.31
N THR A 420 26.69 -2.99 10.41
CA THR A 420 27.86 -2.18 10.74
C THR A 420 27.57 -0.72 10.37
N ARG A 421 27.76 0.17 11.31
CA ARG A 421 27.52 1.60 11.17
C ARG A 421 28.78 2.37 11.56
N ILE A 422 29.41 3.11 10.61
CA ILE A 422 30.69 3.79 10.74
C ILE A 422 30.48 5.27 11.11
#